data_a14effdde802469fe5a35dcd18e33fc4
#
_entry.id   a14effdde802469fe5a35dcd18e33fc4
#
_cell.length_a   1.000
_cell.length_b   1.000
_cell.length_c   1.000
_cell.angle_alpha   90.00
_cell.angle_beta   90.00
_cell.angle_gamma   90.00
#
_symmetry.space_group_name_H-M   'P 1'
#
loop_
_entity.id
_entity.type
_entity.pdbx_description
1 polymer ?
#
loop_
_entity_poly.entity_id
_entity_poly.type
_entity_poly.pdbx_seq_one_letter_code
_entity_poly.pdbx_strand_id
1 'polypeptide(L)'
;MKKSNESFIKGALILSIGGLFAKILGALYRIPLTNIVGSYGMGLYQLVFPPYILFLTVAQCGVPVALSKLIAEKNQLSKQSEGKKIFHLALLILGLLGFACAGLMATLSKVIARLQGNADTALAFVIVAPALVFVPITNVLKAYFQGNMNMAPSGVTTVIEQIVKLVVGLSCAIHFMPDVQKAVMGAVFAITVSEFCSLAIMLGVYLVKRKQTPFVKLQRADCKPLSSQMFVLAVPVALGGIAMQMSQVIDSVMVVNLLDVGRATELYGLWTGPVNSMLGLPIALSSGVAVSALPAVTKAFVGCDKQKLNQSFNSAIKLTIVIALPCALGMTALSKPILSLLYGALPAEEIHIASVLLSLSGASIVFLAVLQTAISVCQAVGKPYATVVIISLSIVVKALLNLVLLPIDNINIYGAAISETMCYLFATVCVIIYLKVKIGLKLDFAQSFLKPLSAGMLMTLCITLFVALAEKFVSSALGTLLLIGASGVVYFVAVFWLKVFDKNELKILPSKQN
;
A
#
# COMPACT_ATOMS: atom_id res chain seq x y z
N MET A 1 -17.64 26.73 -14.71
CA MET A 1 -16.37 26.01 -14.72
C MET A 1 -15.50 26.23 -13.47
N LYS A 2 -15.26 27.45 -12.94
CA LYS A 2 -14.45 27.66 -11.70
C LYS A 2 -15.00 26.94 -10.46
N LYS A 3 -16.30 26.99 -10.15
CA LYS A 3 -16.93 26.29 -9.01
C LYS A 3 -16.80 24.74 -9.09
N SER A 4 -16.83 24.17 -10.30
CA SER A 4 -16.65 22.72 -10.53
C SER A 4 -15.21 22.26 -10.24
N ASN A 5 -14.20 23.06 -10.64
CA ASN A 5 -12.79 22.76 -10.36
C ASN A 5 -12.44 22.87 -8.87
N GLU A 6 -12.97 23.87 -8.17
CA GLU A 6 -12.76 24.00 -6.72
C GLU A 6 -13.37 22.83 -5.93
N SER A 7 -14.56 22.38 -6.32
CA SER A 7 -15.21 21.22 -5.71
C SER A 7 -14.42 19.91 -5.95
N PHE A 8 -13.85 19.74 -7.15
CA PHE A 8 -13.02 18.59 -7.49
C PHE A 8 -11.72 18.58 -6.67
N ILE A 9 -11.00 19.70 -6.60
CA ILE A 9 -9.75 19.81 -5.83
C ILE A 9 -10.01 19.55 -4.35
N LYS A 10 -11.07 20.13 -3.77
CA LYS A 10 -11.47 19.87 -2.38
C LYS A 10 -11.79 18.37 -2.16
N GLY A 11 -12.54 17.77 -3.08
CA GLY A 11 -12.87 16.33 -2.99
C GLY A 11 -11.63 15.43 -3.08
N ALA A 12 -10.71 15.72 -4.00
CA ALA A 12 -9.46 14.97 -4.13
C ALA A 12 -8.57 15.11 -2.90
N LEU A 13 -8.50 16.31 -2.29
CA LEU A 13 -7.78 16.54 -1.04
C LEU A 13 -8.40 15.72 0.12
N ILE A 14 -9.73 15.72 0.26
CA ILE A 14 -10.43 14.93 1.30
C ILE A 14 -10.11 13.44 1.14
N LEU A 15 -10.13 12.92 -0.08
CA LEU A 15 -9.83 11.51 -0.35
C LEU A 15 -8.35 11.19 -0.05
N SER A 16 -7.43 12.07 -0.44
CA SER A 16 -5.99 11.88 -0.20
C SER A 16 -5.64 11.97 1.29
N ILE A 17 -6.18 12.96 1.99
CA ILE A 17 -5.99 13.12 3.44
C ILE A 17 -6.63 11.94 4.17
N GLY A 18 -7.88 11.56 3.84
CA GLY A 18 -8.54 10.40 4.42
C GLY A 18 -7.76 9.10 4.20
N GLY A 19 -7.20 8.90 3.00
CA GLY A 19 -6.34 7.75 2.69
C GLY A 19 -5.03 7.73 3.49
N LEU A 20 -4.40 8.89 3.70
CA LEU A 20 -3.21 9.02 4.54
C LEU A 20 -3.51 8.72 6.02
N PHE A 21 -4.59 9.31 6.55
CA PHE A 21 -5.04 9.01 7.91
C PHE A 21 -5.37 7.53 8.09
N ALA A 22 -6.03 6.90 7.13
CA ALA A 22 -6.33 5.48 7.18
C ALA A 22 -5.05 4.61 7.22
N LYS A 23 -4.01 4.96 6.48
CA LYS A 23 -2.71 4.27 6.52
C LYS A 23 -2.01 4.44 7.87
N ILE A 24 -2.05 5.64 8.44
CA ILE A 24 -1.49 5.91 9.78
C ILE A 24 -2.25 5.11 10.84
N LEU A 25 -3.58 5.14 10.84
CA LEU A 25 -4.40 4.37 11.76
C LEU A 25 -4.17 2.86 11.62
N GLY A 26 -4.00 2.37 10.40
CA GLY A 26 -3.66 0.96 10.14
C GLY A 26 -2.30 0.56 10.72
N ALA A 27 -1.29 1.42 10.65
CA ALA A 27 0.01 1.20 11.29
C ALA A 27 -0.10 1.26 12.82
N LEU A 28 -0.82 2.26 13.35
CA LEU A 28 -1.10 2.41 14.78
C LEU A 28 -1.88 1.23 15.36
N TYR A 29 -2.75 0.58 14.59
CA TYR A 29 -3.45 -0.64 14.99
C TYR A 29 -2.50 -1.82 15.18
N ARG A 30 -1.53 -1.98 14.26
CA ARG A 30 -0.62 -3.14 14.26
C ARG A 30 0.34 -3.15 15.45
N ILE A 31 0.77 -1.97 15.92
CA ILE A 31 1.70 -1.86 17.06
C ILE A 31 1.10 -2.47 18.33
N PRO A 32 -0.03 -1.99 18.87
CA PRO A 32 -0.62 -2.60 20.06
C PRO A 32 -1.11 -4.03 19.83
N LEU A 33 -1.61 -4.35 18.64
CA LEU A 33 -2.01 -5.73 18.33
C LEU A 33 -0.82 -6.69 18.48
N THR A 34 0.35 -6.37 17.90
CA THR A 34 1.54 -7.21 18.03
C THR A 34 2.00 -7.34 19.47
N ASN A 35 1.94 -6.25 20.26
CA ASN A 35 2.29 -6.30 21.69
C ASN A 35 1.32 -7.15 22.54
N ILE A 36 0.06 -7.31 22.08
CA ILE A 36 -0.94 -8.13 22.77
C ILE A 36 -0.81 -9.60 22.39
N VAL A 37 -0.76 -9.90 21.07
CA VAL A 37 -0.83 -11.29 20.59
C VAL A 37 0.54 -11.94 20.36
N GLY A 38 1.64 -11.18 20.49
CA GLY A 38 3.01 -11.64 20.23
C GLY A 38 3.31 -11.87 18.74
N SER A 39 4.52 -12.35 18.47
CA SER A 39 5.00 -12.62 17.10
C SER A 39 4.24 -13.76 16.43
N TYR A 40 3.96 -14.85 17.15
CA TYR A 40 3.18 -15.97 16.63
C TYR A 40 1.75 -15.57 16.27
N GLY A 41 1.06 -14.87 17.16
CA GLY A 41 -0.29 -14.37 16.90
C GLY A 41 -0.31 -13.38 15.73
N MET A 42 0.71 -12.52 15.63
CA MET A 42 0.86 -11.63 14.49
C MET A 42 1.12 -12.40 13.19
N GLY A 43 1.86 -13.50 13.24
CA GLY A 43 2.06 -14.41 12.11
C GLY A 43 0.75 -15.01 11.61
N LEU A 44 -0.07 -15.57 12.51
CA LEU A 44 -1.40 -16.07 12.19
C LEU A 44 -2.28 -15.00 11.56
N TYR A 45 -2.30 -13.78 12.13
CA TYR A 45 -3.06 -12.65 11.61
C TYR A 45 -2.61 -12.27 10.19
N GLN A 46 -1.31 -12.20 9.96
CA GLN A 46 -0.75 -11.78 8.68
C GLN A 46 -0.85 -12.84 7.58
N LEU A 47 -0.90 -14.13 7.92
CA LEU A 47 -1.14 -15.20 6.94
C LEU A 47 -2.54 -15.13 6.31
N VAL A 48 -3.51 -14.51 6.99
CA VAL A 48 -4.87 -14.38 6.45
C VAL A 48 -4.94 -13.38 5.29
N PHE A 49 -4.12 -12.32 5.32
CA PHE A 49 -4.22 -11.22 4.37
C PHE A 49 -3.92 -11.58 2.90
N PRO A 50 -2.82 -12.26 2.55
CA PRO A 50 -2.48 -12.51 1.15
C PRO A 50 -3.58 -13.25 0.39
N PRO A 51 -4.13 -14.39 0.86
CA PRO A 51 -5.24 -15.03 0.19
C PRO A 51 -6.52 -14.18 0.22
N TYR A 52 -6.84 -13.53 1.33
CA TYR A 52 -8.01 -12.66 1.43
C TYR A 52 -7.98 -11.53 0.39
N ILE A 53 -6.86 -10.82 0.27
CA ILE A 53 -6.73 -9.71 -0.68
C ILE A 53 -6.72 -10.23 -2.13
N LEU A 54 -6.16 -11.42 -2.40
CA LEU A 54 -6.26 -12.06 -3.71
C LEU A 54 -7.71 -12.32 -4.09
N PHE A 55 -8.48 -13.00 -3.23
CA PHE A 55 -9.92 -13.24 -3.45
C PHE A 55 -10.70 -11.93 -3.59
N LEU A 56 -10.37 -10.92 -2.79
CA LEU A 56 -10.97 -9.60 -2.88
C LEU A 56 -10.68 -8.92 -4.22
N THR A 57 -9.45 -9.01 -4.72
CA THR A 57 -9.06 -8.45 -6.02
C THR A 57 -9.82 -9.12 -7.16
N VAL A 58 -10.00 -10.44 -7.08
CA VAL A 58 -10.84 -11.20 -8.01
C VAL A 58 -12.30 -10.78 -7.90
N ALA A 59 -12.85 -10.66 -6.69
CA ALA A 59 -14.24 -10.27 -6.44
C ALA A 59 -14.54 -8.85 -6.96
N GLN A 60 -13.59 -7.94 -6.91
CA GLN A 60 -13.73 -6.57 -7.43
C GLN A 60 -13.50 -6.49 -8.95
N CYS A 61 -12.71 -7.37 -9.52
CA CYS A 61 -12.42 -7.48 -10.96
C CYS A 61 -12.10 -6.13 -11.65
N GLY A 62 -11.47 -5.17 -10.93
CA GLY A 62 -11.16 -3.83 -11.45
C GLY A 62 -12.38 -2.92 -11.73
N VAL A 63 -13.59 -3.41 -11.48
CA VAL A 63 -14.85 -2.71 -11.80
C VAL A 63 -15.00 -1.36 -11.12
N PRO A 64 -14.63 -1.14 -9.85
CA PRO A 64 -14.79 0.18 -9.21
C PRO A 64 -14.08 1.32 -9.96
N VAL A 65 -12.87 1.06 -10.48
CA VAL A 65 -12.10 2.04 -11.26
C VAL A 65 -12.79 2.34 -12.59
N ALA A 66 -13.22 1.30 -13.31
CA ALA A 66 -13.94 1.43 -14.57
C ALA A 66 -15.27 2.18 -14.37
N LEU A 67 -16.01 1.84 -13.31
CA LEU A 67 -17.31 2.43 -12.98
C LEU A 67 -17.20 3.93 -12.72
N SER A 68 -16.27 4.38 -11.89
CA SER A 68 -16.11 5.81 -11.60
C SER A 68 -15.80 6.61 -12.87
N LYS A 69 -14.96 6.07 -13.78
CA LYS A 69 -14.66 6.66 -15.08
C LYS A 69 -15.90 6.73 -15.99
N LEU A 70 -16.62 5.62 -16.14
CA LEU A 70 -17.81 5.55 -16.99
C LEU A 70 -18.93 6.47 -16.49
N ILE A 71 -19.18 6.55 -15.19
CA ILE A 71 -20.17 7.46 -14.62
C ILE A 71 -19.78 8.92 -14.90
N ALA A 72 -18.51 9.29 -14.71
CA ALA A 72 -18.04 10.64 -15.00
C ALA A 72 -18.22 10.99 -16.49
N GLU A 73 -17.89 10.07 -17.41
CA GLU A 73 -18.08 10.22 -18.85
C GLU A 73 -19.56 10.39 -19.22
N LYS A 74 -20.45 9.51 -18.69
CA LYS A 74 -21.90 9.59 -18.96
C LYS A 74 -22.52 10.87 -18.41
N ASN A 75 -22.03 11.37 -17.29
CA ASN A 75 -22.46 12.66 -16.75
C ASN A 75 -22.06 13.83 -17.64
N GLN A 76 -20.87 13.82 -18.23
CA GLN A 76 -20.44 14.85 -19.19
C GLN A 76 -21.27 14.82 -20.48
N LEU A 77 -21.69 13.65 -20.93
CA LEU A 77 -22.55 13.45 -22.10
C LEU A 77 -24.05 13.68 -21.80
N SER A 78 -24.41 14.16 -20.60
CA SER A 78 -25.80 14.33 -20.13
C SER A 78 -26.63 13.04 -20.12
N LYS A 79 -25.98 11.86 -20.13
CA LYS A 79 -26.60 10.52 -20.12
C LYS A 79 -26.64 9.91 -18.71
N GLN A 80 -27.08 10.67 -17.72
CA GLN A 80 -27.07 10.24 -16.30
C GLN A 80 -27.86 8.93 -16.05
N SER A 81 -28.90 8.67 -16.84
CA SER A 81 -29.69 7.43 -16.76
C SER A 81 -28.86 6.19 -17.10
N GLU A 82 -27.98 6.27 -18.12
CA GLU A 82 -27.07 5.18 -18.46
C GLU A 82 -26.05 4.95 -17.35
N GLY A 83 -25.49 6.02 -16.76
CA GLY A 83 -24.60 5.92 -15.61
C GLY A 83 -25.21 5.18 -14.41
N LYS A 84 -26.51 5.43 -14.13
CA LYS A 84 -27.24 4.70 -13.08
C LYS A 84 -27.49 3.22 -13.45
N LYS A 85 -27.77 2.91 -14.72
CA LYS A 85 -27.89 1.52 -15.17
C LYS A 85 -26.59 0.74 -14.98
N ILE A 86 -25.44 1.35 -15.36
CA ILE A 86 -24.11 0.76 -15.16
C ILE A 86 -23.86 0.52 -13.67
N PHE A 87 -24.20 1.48 -12.80
CA PHE A 87 -24.07 1.33 -11.35
C PHE A 87 -24.89 0.15 -10.80
N HIS A 88 -26.17 0.01 -11.16
CA HIS A 88 -26.99 -1.12 -10.71
C HIS A 88 -26.46 -2.45 -11.23
N LEU A 89 -25.98 -2.49 -12.48
CA LEU A 89 -25.37 -3.68 -13.06
C LEU A 89 -24.07 -4.05 -12.31
N ALA A 90 -23.23 -3.07 -11.99
CA ALA A 90 -22.01 -3.28 -11.21
C ALA A 90 -22.32 -3.82 -9.80
N LEU A 91 -23.36 -3.30 -9.12
CA LEU A 91 -23.81 -3.82 -7.82
C LEU A 91 -24.22 -5.29 -7.90
N LEU A 92 -24.98 -5.68 -8.93
CA LEU A 92 -25.41 -7.06 -9.13
C LEU A 92 -24.21 -7.97 -9.38
N ILE A 93 -23.33 -7.59 -10.32
CA ILE A 93 -22.17 -8.41 -10.72
C ILE A 93 -21.21 -8.57 -9.55
N LEU A 94 -20.83 -7.48 -8.88
CA LEU A 94 -19.88 -7.56 -7.78
C LEU A 94 -20.48 -8.17 -6.51
N GLY A 95 -21.77 -8.00 -6.29
CA GLY A 95 -22.47 -8.73 -5.23
C GLY A 95 -22.42 -10.25 -5.45
N LEU A 96 -22.70 -10.73 -6.66
CA LEU A 96 -22.63 -12.16 -7.01
C LEU A 96 -21.19 -12.69 -6.96
N LEU A 97 -20.21 -11.96 -7.51
CA LEU A 97 -18.80 -12.34 -7.44
C LEU A 97 -18.29 -12.35 -6.01
N GLY A 98 -18.66 -11.37 -5.20
CA GLY A 98 -18.32 -11.32 -3.77
C GLY A 98 -18.87 -12.52 -3.02
N PHE A 99 -20.13 -12.89 -3.27
CA PHE A 99 -20.76 -14.10 -2.69
C PHE A 99 -20.05 -15.38 -3.12
N ALA A 100 -19.72 -15.51 -4.41
CA ALA A 100 -18.99 -16.67 -4.93
C ALA A 100 -17.60 -16.78 -4.30
N CYS A 101 -16.84 -15.66 -4.24
CA CYS A 101 -15.52 -15.64 -3.62
C CYS A 101 -15.59 -15.93 -2.11
N ALA A 102 -16.58 -15.40 -1.40
CA ALA A 102 -16.79 -15.69 0.02
C ALA A 102 -17.10 -17.17 0.27
N GLY A 103 -17.99 -17.75 -0.53
CA GLY A 103 -18.31 -19.18 -0.47
C GLY A 103 -17.09 -20.06 -0.77
N LEU A 104 -16.33 -19.72 -1.82
CA LEU A 104 -15.10 -20.44 -2.16
C LEU A 104 -14.05 -20.34 -1.05
N MET A 105 -13.82 -19.15 -0.50
CA MET A 105 -12.86 -18.97 0.57
C MET A 105 -13.26 -19.74 1.84
N ALA A 106 -14.54 -19.71 2.21
CA ALA A 106 -15.04 -20.44 3.37
C ALA A 106 -14.93 -21.96 3.19
N THR A 107 -15.32 -22.50 2.02
CA THR A 107 -15.24 -23.93 1.73
C THR A 107 -13.81 -24.44 1.58
N LEU A 108 -12.93 -23.64 0.98
CA LEU A 108 -11.52 -23.97 0.79
C LEU A 108 -10.63 -23.56 1.98
N SER A 109 -11.19 -23.03 3.07
CA SER A 109 -10.43 -22.48 4.22
C SER A 109 -9.37 -23.44 4.75
N LYS A 110 -9.71 -24.73 4.92
CA LYS A 110 -8.77 -25.76 5.39
C LYS A 110 -7.65 -26.03 4.37
N VAL A 111 -7.96 -25.98 3.07
CA VAL A 111 -6.96 -26.18 2.01
C VAL A 111 -6.01 -24.99 1.97
N ILE A 112 -6.56 -23.77 2.00
CA ILE A 112 -5.77 -22.53 2.02
C ILE A 112 -4.86 -22.51 3.24
N ALA A 113 -5.37 -22.82 4.42
CA ALA A 113 -4.60 -22.88 5.65
C ALA A 113 -3.43 -23.87 5.59
N ARG A 114 -3.66 -25.07 5.02
CA ARG A 114 -2.59 -26.07 4.80
C ARG A 114 -1.54 -25.59 3.81
N LEU A 115 -1.96 -24.95 2.71
CA LEU A 115 -1.04 -24.35 1.73
C LEU A 115 -0.19 -23.24 2.35
N GLN A 116 -0.78 -22.46 3.27
CA GLN A 116 -0.08 -21.43 4.04
C GLN A 116 0.86 -22.00 5.13
N GLY A 117 0.92 -23.34 5.29
CA GLY A 117 1.76 -24.00 6.28
C GLY A 117 1.27 -23.92 7.73
N ASN A 118 0.10 -23.35 8.00
CA ASN A 118 -0.45 -23.27 9.36
C ASN A 118 -1.97 -23.50 9.37
N ALA A 119 -2.38 -24.68 9.90
CA ALA A 119 -3.78 -25.10 9.93
C ALA A 119 -4.66 -24.23 10.87
N ASP A 120 -4.06 -23.55 11.85
CA ASP A 120 -4.78 -22.72 12.82
C ASP A 120 -5.43 -21.49 12.17
N THR A 121 -4.99 -21.11 10.96
CA THR A 121 -5.58 -20.01 10.19
C THR A 121 -6.91 -20.36 9.52
N ALA A 122 -7.31 -21.64 9.49
CA ALA A 122 -8.51 -22.08 8.74
C ALA A 122 -9.80 -21.37 9.18
N LEU A 123 -10.01 -21.21 10.49
CA LEU A 123 -11.18 -20.52 11.02
C LEU A 123 -11.14 -19.00 10.69
N ALA A 124 -9.98 -18.40 10.66
CA ALA A 124 -9.83 -16.99 10.31
C ALA A 124 -10.29 -16.69 8.87
N PHE A 125 -10.04 -17.61 7.92
CA PHE A 125 -10.56 -17.49 6.55
C PHE A 125 -12.09 -17.53 6.49
N VAL A 126 -12.74 -18.33 7.33
CA VAL A 126 -14.20 -18.36 7.44
C VAL A 126 -14.73 -17.05 8.03
N ILE A 127 -14.07 -16.53 9.06
CA ILE A 127 -14.47 -15.29 9.75
C ILE A 127 -14.34 -14.07 8.84
N VAL A 128 -13.32 -14.02 7.99
CA VAL A 128 -13.10 -12.88 7.08
C VAL A 128 -13.90 -13.01 5.77
N ALA A 129 -14.38 -14.21 5.41
CA ALA A 129 -15.08 -14.45 4.16
C ALA A 129 -16.27 -13.51 3.89
N PRO A 130 -17.14 -13.15 4.87
CA PRO A 130 -18.22 -12.19 4.63
C PRO A 130 -17.74 -10.81 4.16
N ALA A 131 -16.55 -10.39 4.52
CA ALA A 131 -15.97 -9.13 4.05
C ALA A 131 -15.80 -9.12 2.52
N LEU A 132 -15.63 -10.28 1.88
CA LEU A 132 -15.58 -10.40 0.41
C LEU A 132 -16.91 -10.04 -0.27
N VAL A 133 -18.00 -10.00 0.46
CA VAL A 133 -19.29 -9.49 -0.02
C VAL A 133 -19.40 -7.99 0.24
N PHE A 134 -19.03 -7.56 1.44
CA PHE A 134 -19.23 -6.18 1.89
C PHE A 134 -18.33 -5.20 1.13
N VAL A 135 -17.05 -5.52 0.98
CA VAL A 135 -16.05 -4.62 0.35
C VAL A 135 -16.36 -4.31 -1.12
N PRO A 136 -16.65 -5.30 -2.00
CA PRO A 136 -16.96 -5.00 -3.39
C PRO A 136 -18.20 -4.12 -3.54
N ILE A 137 -19.27 -4.36 -2.77
CA ILE A 137 -20.48 -3.54 -2.77
C ILE A 137 -20.17 -2.11 -2.30
N THR A 138 -19.41 -1.97 -1.20
CA THR A 138 -18.97 -0.66 -0.69
C THR A 138 -18.15 0.09 -1.73
N ASN A 139 -17.25 -0.58 -2.43
CA ASN A 139 -16.42 0.05 -3.46
C ASN A 139 -17.20 0.45 -4.71
N VAL A 140 -18.27 -0.26 -5.07
CA VAL A 140 -19.21 0.21 -6.11
C VAL A 140 -19.91 1.49 -5.68
N LEU A 141 -20.37 1.57 -4.43
CA LEU A 141 -20.97 2.80 -3.88
C LEU A 141 -19.96 3.95 -3.84
N LYS A 142 -18.74 3.70 -3.36
CA LYS A 142 -17.63 4.69 -3.38
C LYS A 142 -17.37 5.17 -4.81
N ALA A 143 -17.27 4.25 -5.78
CA ALA A 143 -17.04 4.58 -7.19
C ALA A 143 -18.19 5.40 -7.81
N TYR A 144 -19.44 5.12 -7.44
CA TYR A 144 -20.59 5.91 -7.85
C TYR A 144 -20.48 7.36 -7.38
N PHE A 145 -20.16 7.59 -6.11
CA PHE A 145 -19.98 8.94 -5.58
C PHE A 145 -18.77 9.65 -6.21
N GLN A 146 -17.66 8.95 -6.40
CA GLN A 146 -16.45 9.49 -7.06
C GLN A 146 -16.74 9.88 -8.51
N GLY A 147 -17.44 9.05 -9.28
CA GLY A 147 -17.87 9.34 -10.65
C GLY A 147 -18.82 10.53 -10.75
N ASN A 148 -19.57 10.83 -9.67
CA ASN A 148 -20.39 12.04 -9.53
C ASN A 148 -19.61 13.21 -8.89
N MET A 149 -18.27 13.17 -8.86
CA MET A 149 -17.38 14.21 -8.30
C MET A 149 -17.60 14.51 -6.81
N ASN A 150 -18.21 13.58 -6.07
CA ASN A 150 -18.43 13.69 -4.63
C ASN A 150 -17.57 12.67 -3.87
N MET A 151 -16.37 13.07 -3.50
CA MET A 151 -15.38 12.17 -2.87
C MET A 151 -15.49 12.13 -1.33
N ALA A 152 -16.23 13.07 -0.73
CA ALA A 152 -16.32 13.18 0.73
C ALA A 152 -16.86 11.90 1.42
N PRO A 153 -17.95 11.25 0.94
CA PRO A 153 -18.42 10.02 1.57
C PRO A 153 -17.36 8.91 1.57
N SER A 154 -16.62 8.78 0.47
CA SER A 154 -15.55 7.78 0.35
C SER A 154 -14.43 8.02 1.37
N GLY A 155 -13.95 9.29 1.49
CA GLY A 155 -12.89 9.63 2.43
C GLY A 155 -13.28 9.41 3.89
N VAL A 156 -14.47 9.89 4.28
CA VAL A 156 -14.99 9.74 5.64
C VAL A 156 -15.19 8.26 6.02
N THR A 157 -15.82 7.50 5.13
CA THR A 157 -16.07 6.07 5.38
C THR A 157 -14.79 5.28 5.55
N THR A 158 -13.73 5.59 4.79
CA THR A 158 -12.43 4.92 4.93
C THR A 158 -11.78 5.21 6.28
N VAL A 159 -11.92 6.41 6.83
CA VAL A 159 -11.41 6.73 8.18
C VAL A 159 -12.21 5.99 9.26
N ILE A 160 -13.55 6.01 9.16
CA ILE A 160 -14.42 5.30 10.14
C ILE A 160 -14.13 3.80 10.13
N GLU A 161 -13.96 3.19 8.97
CA GLU A 161 -13.57 1.79 8.82
C GLU A 161 -12.32 1.44 9.63
N GLN A 162 -11.26 2.27 9.55
CA GLN A 162 -10.03 2.04 10.33
C GLN A 162 -10.24 2.24 11.83
N ILE A 163 -11.06 3.22 12.24
CA ILE A 163 -11.39 3.44 13.65
C ILE A 163 -12.16 2.23 14.21
N VAL A 164 -13.19 1.74 13.51
CA VAL A 164 -13.96 0.57 13.92
C VAL A 164 -13.05 -0.66 14.02
N LYS A 165 -12.19 -0.90 13.01
CA LYS A 165 -11.23 -2.00 13.03
C LYS A 165 -10.28 -1.90 14.24
N LEU A 166 -9.77 -0.71 14.53
CA LEU A 166 -8.87 -0.50 15.67
C LEU A 166 -9.59 -0.78 17.00
N VAL A 167 -10.76 -0.19 17.22
CA VAL A 167 -11.50 -0.33 18.47
C VAL A 167 -11.95 -1.78 18.67
N VAL A 168 -12.65 -2.36 17.70
CA VAL A 168 -13.18 -3.72 17.82
C VAL A 168 -12.04 -4.74 17.87
N GLY A 169 -11.01 -4.57 17.03
CA GLY A 169 -9.90 -5.52 16.94
C GLY A 169 -9.07 -5.58 18.22
N LEU A 170 -8.72 -4.43 18.81
CA LEU A 170 -7.98 -4.42 20.07
C LEU A 170 -8.84 -4.88 21.23
N SER A 171 -10.12 -4.49 21.30
CA SER A 171 -11.03 -4.95 22.35
C SER A 171 -11.20 -6.47 22.32
N CYS A 172 -11.41 -7.07 21.14
CA CYS A 172 -11.49 -8.52 21.00
C CYS A 172 -10.15 -9.20 21.32
N ALA A 173 -9.03 -8.66 20.85
CA ALA A 173 -7.72 -9.23 21.15
C ALA A 173 -7.44 -9.27 22.64
N ILE A 174 -7.69 -8.18 23.36
CA ILE A 174 -7.53 -8.11 24.83
C ILE A 174 -8.48 -9.06 25.54
N HIS A 175 -9.75 -9.10 25.13
CA HIS A 175 -10.78 -9.92 25.78
C HIS A 175 -10.49 -11.42 25.71
N PHE A 176 -9.95 -11.91 24.58
CA PHE A 176 -9.69 -13.33 24.36
C PHE A 176 -8.31 -13.80 24.83
N MET A 177 -7.40 -12.89 25.22
CA MET A 177 -6.15 -13.32 25.86
C MET A 177 -6.45 -14.03 27.20
N PRO A 178 -5.69 -15.07 27.56
CA PRO A 178 -4.40 -15.50 26.98
C PRO A 178 -4.49 -16.49 25.81
N ASP A 179 -5.67 -16.79 25.28
CA ASP A 179 -5.82 -17.66 24.12
C ASP A 179 -5.48 -16.87 22.84
N VAL A 180 -4.23 -17.02 22.39
CA VAL A 180 -3.69 -16.29 21.20
C VAL A 180 -4.50 -16.57 19.95
N GLN A 181 -4.96 -17.81 19.72
CA GLN A 181 -5.75 -18.14 18.54
C GLN A 181 -7.09 -17.39 18.56
N LYS A 182 -7.82 -17.41 19.67
CA LYS A 182 -9.09 -16.68 19.79
C LYS A 182 -8.87 -15.16 19.70
N ALA A 183 -7.80 -14.64 20.29
CA ALA A 183 -7.45 -13.23 20.19
C ALA A 183 -7.23 -12.79 18.74
N VAL A 184 -6.51 -13.61 17.95
CA VAL A 184 -6.30 -13.38 16.52
C VAL A 184 -7.62 -13.49 15.74
N MET A 185 -8.46 -14.50 16.03
CA MET A 185 -9.79 -14.62 15.40
C MET A 185 -10.65 -13.38 15.68
N GLY A 186 -10.60 -12.84 16.90
CA GLY A 186 -11.25 -11.58 17.26
C GLY A 186 -10.72 -10.37 16.47
N ALA A 187 -9.40 -10.29 16.28
CA ALA A 187 -8.78 -9.25 15.46
C ALA A 187 -9.17 -9.37 13.97
N VAL A 188 -9.29 -10.59 13.45
CA VAL A 188 -9.78 -10.86 12.07
C VAL A 188 -11.28 -10.56 11.96
N PHE A 189 -12.09 -10.90 12.97
CA PHE A 189 -13.51 -10.56 13.02
C PHE A 189 -13.74 -9.05 12.94
N ALA A 190 -12.86 -8.25 13.55
CA ALA A 190 -12.94 -6.79 13.46
C ALA A 190 -12.84 -6.27 12.01
N ILE A 191 -12.15 -6.99 11.11
CA ILE A 191 -12.11 -6.65 9.68
C ILE A 191 -13.52 -6.77 9.11
N THR A 192 -14.19 -7.89 9.35
CA THR A 192 -15.55 -8.13 8.86
C THR A 192 -16.55 -7.10 9.40
N VAL A 193 -16.45 -6.77 10.69
CA VAL A 193 -17.30 -5.75 11.34
C VAL A 193 -17.03 -4.36 10.75
N SER A 194 -15.77 -3.98 10.57
CA SER A 194 -15.42 -2.67 10.01
C SER A 194 -15.92 -2.49 8.57
N GLU A 195 -15.83 -3.55 7.75
CA GLU A 195 -16.35 -3.53 6.38
C GLU A 195 -17.88 -3.51 6.33
N PHE A 196 -18.54 -4.23 7.25
CA PHE A 196 -19.99 -4.14 7.41
C PHE A 196 -20.44 -2.73 7.79
N CYS A 197 -19.78 -2.08 8.76
CA CYS A 197 -20.05 -0.69 9.13
C CYS A 197 -19.82 0.27 7.96
N SER A 198 -18.73 0.06 7.21
CA SER A 198 -18.42 0.83 6.00
C SER A 198 -19.54 0.71 4.96
N LEU A 199 -20.03 -0.50 4.72
CA LEU A 199 -21.16 -0.76 3.84
C LEU A 199 -22.44 -0.09 4.34
N ALA A 200 -22.77 -0.23 5.62
CA ALA A 200 -23.98 0.35 6.20
C ALA A 200 -24.00 1.88 6.07
N ILE A 201 -22.88 2.53 6.35
CA ILE A 201 -22.73 4.00 6.19
C ILE A 201 -22.91 4.40 4.73
N MET A 202 -22.21 3.73 3.80
CA MET A 202 -22.29 4.06 2.37
C MET A 202 -23.69 3.83 1.80
N LEU A 203 -24.37 2.76 2.22
CA LEU A 203 -25.78 2.52 1.86
C LEU A 203 -26.69 3.59 2.43
N GLY A 204 -26.50 3.98 3.69
CA GLY A 204 -27.26 5.07 4.31
C GLY A 204 -27.14 6.38 3.54
N VAL A 205 -25.90 6.78 3.20
CA VAL A 205 -25.64 7.98 2.38
C VAL A 205 -26.26 7.85 0.98
N TYR A 206 -26.19 6.69 0.36
CA TYR A 206 -26.80 6.45 -0.94
C TYR A 206 -28.33 6.55 -0.88
N LEU A 207 -28.97 5.91 0.10
CA LEU A 207 -30.43 5.93 0.25
C LEU A 207 -31.00 7.34 0.51
N VAL A 208 -30.31 8.14 1.33
CA VAL A 208 -30.69 9.54 1.56
C VAL A 208 -30.62 10.36 0.27
N LYS A 209 -29.53 10.21 -0.50
CA LYS A 209 -29.36 10.94 -1.76
C LYS A 209 -30.21 10.41 -2.91
N ARG A 210 -30.56 9.11 -2.90
CA ARG A 210 -31.42 8.49 -3.90
C ARG A 210 -32.81 9.11 -3.95
N LYS A 211 -33.36 9.57 -2.83
CA LYS A 211 -34.68 10.22 -2.79
C LYS A 211 -34.78 11.46 -3.68
N GLN A 212 -33.64 12.04 -4.04
CA GLN A 212 -33.55 13.26 -4.88
C GLN A 212 -33.40 12.96 -6.38
N THR A 213 -33.34 11.68 -6.79
CA THR A 213 -33.09 11.30 -8.18
C THR A 213 -34.05 10.22 -8.66
N PRO A 214 -34.60 10.33 -9.90
CA PRO A 214 -35.54 9.33 -10.42
C PRO A 214 -34.93 7.93 -10.51
N PHE A 215 -35.75 6.94 -10.22
CA PHE A 215 -35.37 5.53 -10.35
C PHE A 215 -35.26 5.13 -11.82
N VAL A 216 -34.16 4.48 -12.18
CA VAL A 216 -33.94 3.96 -13.55
C VAL A 216 -33.95 2.45 -13.51
N LYS A 217 -34.92 1.83 -14.18
CA LYS A 217 -35.03 0.37 -14.26
C LYS A 217 -34.01 -0.19 -15.25
N LEU A 218 -33.23 -1.18 -14.82
CA LEU A 218 -32.31 -1.94 -15.67
C LEU A 218 -33.12 -2.93 -16.52
N GLN A 219 -32.96 -2.88 -17.85
CA GLN A 219 -33.58 -3.84 -18.77
C GLN A 219 -32.56 -4.90 -19.19
N ARG A 220 -33.02 -6.11 -19.53
CA ARG A 220 -32.14 -7.19 -20.00
C ARG A 220 -31.31 -6.80 -21.23
N ALA A 221 -31.91 -6.02 -22.14
CA ALA A 221 -31.23 -5.49 -23.32
C ALA A 221 -30.02 -4.59 -23.01
N ASP A 222 -30.05 -3.89 -21.88
CA ASP A 222 -28.96 -3.02 -21.44
C ASP A 222 -27.75 -3.79 -20.90
N CYS A 223 -27.97 -5.00 -20.38
CA CYS A 223 -26.94 -5.73 -19.62
C CYS A 223 -25.70 -6.03 -20.46
N LYS A 224 -25.86 -6.60 -21.67
CA LYS A 224 -24.74 -7.00 -22.53
C LYS A 224 -23.86 -5.84 -23.00
N PRO A 225 -24.40 -4.75 -23.56
CA PRO A 225 -23.58 -3.63 -24.02
C PRO A 225 -22.91 -2.87 -22.86
N LEU A 226 -23.60 -2.71 -21.72
CA LEU A 226 -23.05 -1.99 -20.57
C LEU A 226 -21.99 -2.82 -19.83
N SER A 227 -22.18 -4.13 -19.68
CA SER A 227 -21.16 -5.01 -19.11
C SER A 227 -19.90 -5.05 -19.98
N SER A 228 -20.05 -5.13 -21.32
CA SER A 228 -18.91 -5.11 -22.23
C SER A 228 -18.07 -3.83 -22.07
N GLN A 229 -18.72 -2.66 -22.04
CA GLN A 229 -18.03 -1.39 -21.81
C GLN A 229 -17.26 -1.37 -20.47
N MET A 230 -17.87 -1.92 -19.42
CA MET A 230 -17.29 -1.98 -18.10
C MET A 230 -16.10 -2.94 -18.05
N PHE A 231 -16.22 -4.16 -18.59
CA PHE A 231 -15.16 -5.17 -18.54
C PHE A 231 -13.96 -4.85 -19.42
N VAL A 232 -14.15 -4.18 -20.55
CA VAL A 232 -13.02 -3.70 -21.39
C VAL A 232 -12.08 -2.80 -20.60
N LEU A 233 -12.60 -1.98 -19.70
CA LEU A 233 -11.80 -1.11 -18.84
C LEU A 233 -11.33 -1.81 -17.55
N ALA A 234 -12.14 -2.72 -17.01
CA ALA A 234 -11.90 -3.36 -15.74
C ALA A 234 -10.87 -4.49 -15.80
N VAL A 235 -10.90 -5.34 -16.84
CA VAL A 235 -10.03 -6.52 -16.94
C VAL A 235 -8.53 -6.20 -16.92
N PRO A 236 -8.01 -5.20 -17.66
CA PRO A 236 -6.60 -4.85 -17.57
C PRO A 236 -6.16 -4.42 -16.17
N VAL A 237 -7.04 -3.69 -15.45
CA VAL A 237 -6.79 -3.25 -14.07
C VAL A 237 -6.78 -4.46 -13.12
N ALA A 238 -7.73 -5.39 -13.31
CA ALA A 238 -7.82 -6.61 -12.52
C ALA A 238 -6.58 -7.49 -12.67
N LEU A 239 -6.13 -7.73 -13.90
CA LEU A 239 -4.95 -8.56 -14.17
C LEU A 239 -3.68 -8.00 -13.51
N GLY A 240 -3.48 -6.68 -13.57
CA GLY A 240 -2.37 -6.03 -12.87
C GLY A 240 -2.47 -6.18 -11.35
N GLY A 241 -3.67 -6.01 -10.80
CA GLY A 241 -3.93 -6.20 -9.36
C GLY A 241 -3.70 -7.64 -8.92
N ILE A 242 -4.22 -8.63 -9.65
CA ILE A 242 -4.06 -10.07 -9.34
C ILE A 242 -2.57 -10.45 -9.33
N ALA A 243 -1.79 -10.01 -10.31
CA ALA A 243 -0.35 -10.31 -10.36
C ALA A 243 0.38 -9.83 -9.09
N MET A 244 0.08 -8.61 -8.62
CA MET A 244 0.68 -8.10 -7.38
C MET A 244 0.26 -8.90 -6.13
N GLN A 245 -1.01 -9.30 -6.04
CA GLN A 245 -1.49 -10.09 -4.89
C GLN A 245 -0.96 -11.53 -4.91
N MET A 246 -0.79 -12.12 -6.10
CA MET A 246 -0.13 -13.42 -6.24
C MET A 246 1.29 -13.42 -5.66
N SER A 247 2.05 -12.32 -5.82
CA SER A 247 3.36 -12.21 -5.17
C SER A 247 3.29 -12.36 -3.66
N GLN A 248 2.31 -11.72 -3.01
CA GLN A 248 2.15 -11.79 -1.56
C GLN A 248 1.73 -13.20 -1.10
N VAL A 249 0.87 -13.88 -1.89
CA VAL A 249 0.50 -15.28 -1.60
C VAL A 249 1.71 -16.21 -1.76
N ILE A 250 2.48 -16.04 -2.82
CA ILE A 250 3.72 -16.81 -3.03
C ILE A 250 4.68 -16.62 -1.85
N ASP A 251 4.89 -15.37 -1.42
CA ASP A 251 5.75 -15.08 -0.28
C ASP A 251 5.26 -15.75 1.00
N SER A 252 3.97 -15.63 1.31
CA SER A 252 3.42 -16.21 2.54
C SER A 252 3.52 -17.74 2.57
N VAL A 253 3.27 -18.39 1.42
CA VAL A 253 3.42 -19.84 1.28
C VAL A 253 4.88 -20.24 1.35
N MET A 254 5.77 -19.56 0.62
CA MET A 254 7.19 -19.94 0.56
C MET A 254 7.88 -19.74 1.89
N VAL A 255 7.69 -18.59 2.55
CA VAL A 255 8.37 -18.29 3.81
C VAL A 255 7.99 -19.31 4.88
N VAL A 256 6.72 -19.63 5.05
CA VAL A 256 6.30 -20.54 6.12
C VAL A 256 6.64 -22.01 5.83
N ASN A 257 6.64 -22.43 4.55
CA ASN A 257 6.89 -23.83 4.21
C ASN A 257 8.36 -24.14 3.88
N LEU A 258 9.19 -23.15 3.56
CA LEU A 258 10.62 -23.36 3.25
C LEU A 258 11.54 -23.12 4.43
N LEU A 259 11.06 -22.44 5.48
CA LEU A 259 11.82 -22.31 6.72
C LEU A 259 11.77 -23.64 7.49
N ASP A 260 12.90 -24.30 7.58
CA ASP A 260 13.05 -25.55 8.34
C ASP A 260 13.22 -25.29 9.86
N VAL A 261 12.33 -24.46 10.41
CA VAL A 261 12.37 -24.08 11.83
C VAL A 261 10.94 -24.17 12.37
N GLY A 262 10.75 -24.83 13.48
CA GLY A 262 9.44 -24.94 14.15
C GLY A 262 8.77 -23.59 14.51
N ARG A 263 9.44 -22.47 14.25
CA ARG A 263 9.01 -21.08 14.51
C ARG A 263 8.69 -20.29 13.22
N ALA A 264 8.45 -20.96 12.08
CA ALA A 264 8.27 -20.28 10.79
C ALA A 264 7.13 -19.24 10.79
N THR A 265 5.98 -19.54 11.42
CA THR A 265 4.86 -18.61 11.55
C THR A 265 5.24 -17.38 12.39
N GLU A 266 6.00 -17.57 13.45
CA GLU A 266 6.49 -16.50 14.32
C GLU A 266 7.45 -15.56 13.59
N LEU A 267 8.43 -16.12 12.89
CA LEU A 267 9.37 -15.37 12.06
C LEU A 267 8.67 -14.60 10.92
N TYR A 268 7.69 -15.23 10.28
CA TYR A 268 6.83 -14.56 9.31
C TYR A 268 6.05 -13.40 9.93
N GLY A 269 5.57 -13.58 11.17
CA GLY A 269 4.90 -12.55 11.95
C GLY A 269 5.79 -11.36 12.27
N LEU A 270 7.05 -11.60 12.66
CA LEU A 270 8.04 -10.54 12.89
C LEU A 270 8.34 -9.73 11.62
N TRP A 271 8.49 -10.42 10.48
CA TRP A 271 8.77 -9.75 9.21
C TRP A 271 7.57 -8.95 8.70
N THR A 272 6.38 -9.54 8.66
CA THR A 272 5.19 -8.92 8.06
C THR A 272 4.43 -7.99 9.01
N GLY A 273 4.57 -8.17 10.31
CA GLY A 273 4.00 -7.33 11.35
C GLY A 273 4.86 -6.10 11.63
N PRO A 274 5.80 -6.17 12.58
CA PRO A 274 6.64 -5.04 12.97
C PRO A 274 7.41 -4.42 11.82
N VAL A 275 8.19 -5.23 11.07
CA VAL A 275 9.10 -4.71 10.04
C VAL A 275 8.33 -4.04 8.90
N ASN A 276 7.36 -4.73 8.27
CA ASN A 276 6.60 -4.17 7.17
C ASN A 276 5.70 -2.98 7.59
N SER A 277 5.28 -2.92 8.86
CA SER A 277 4.56 -1.75 9.38
C SER A 277 5.44 -0.50 9.39
N MET A 278 6.71 -0.64 9.73
CA MET A 278 7.69 0.46 9.71
C MET A 278 8.01 0.88 8.27
N LEU A 279 8.25 -0.07 7.38
CA LEU A 279 8.52 0.21 5.96
C LEU A 279 7.35 0.90 5.26
N GLY A 280 6.12 0.59 5.66
CA GLY A 280 4.90 1.09 5.04
C GLY A 280 4.71 2.61 5.13
N LEU A 281 5.17 3.26 6.21
CA LEU A 281 4.99 4.71 6.41
C LEU A 281 5.79 5.55 5.40
N PRO A 282 7.11 5.36 5.22
CA PRO A 282 7.89 6.08 4.20
C PRO A 282 7.39 5.83 2.77
N ILE A 283 7.01 4.59 2.48
CA ILE A 283 6.47 4.21 1.17
C ILE A 283 5.16 4.96 0.90
N ALA A 284 4.29 5.10 1.91
CA ALA A 284 3.05 5.86 1.78
C ALA A 284 3.29 7.34 1.48
N LEU A 285 4.28 7.96 2.14
CA LEU A 285 4.68 9.35 1.86
C LEU A 285 5.24 9.50 0.45
N SER A 286 6.11 8.60 0.03
CA SER A 286 6.72 8.62 -1.31
C SER A 286 5.69 8.42 -2.43
N SER A 287 4.63 7.63 -2.20
CA SER A 287 3.55 7.44 -3.17
C SER A 287 2.80 8.73 -3.49
N GLY A 288 2.71 9.65 -2.54
CA GLY A 288 2.15 11.00 -2.76
C GLY A 288 2.93 11.80 -3.80
N VAL A 289 4.27 11.70 -3.78
CA VAL A 289 5.14 12.34 -4.79
C VAL A 289 4.89 11.74 -6.17
N ALA A 290 4.83 10.41 -6.25
CA ALA A 290 4.59 9.71 -7.51
C ALA A 290 3.29 10.16 -8.18
N VAL A 291 2.20 10.29 -7.41
CA VAL A 291 0.89 10.75 -7.91
C VAL A 291 0.94 12.23 -8.30
N SER A 292 1.62 13.08 -7.54
CA SER A 292 1.71 14.52 -7.83
C SER A 292 2.53 14.83 -9.09
N ALA A 293 3.48 13.98 -9.46
CA ALA A 293 4.29 14.13 -10.67
C ALA A 293 3.51 13.79 -11.96
N LEU A 294 2.48 12.95 -11.87
CA LEU A 294 1.72 12.43 -13.01
C LEU A 294 1.19 13.53 -13.95
N PRO A 295 0.52 14.60 -13.49
CA PRO A 295 0.00 15.64 -14.37
C PRO A 295 1.09 16.42 -15.09
N ALA A 296 2.21 16.72 -14.41
CA ALA A 296 3.33 17.46 -15.00
C ALA A 296 4.00 16.65 -16.13
N VAL A 297 4.24 15.36 -15.90
CA VAL A 297 4.80 14.44 -16.89
C VAL A 297 3.85 14.27 -18.08
N THR A 298 2.54 14.07 -17.81
CA THR A 298 1.53 13.92 -18.88
C THR A 298 1.47 15.18 -19.75
N LYS A 299 1.45 16.38 -19.14
CA LYS A 299 1.42 17.65 -19.87
C LYS A 299 2.65 17.83 -20.77
N ALA A 300 3.83 17.52 -20.23
CA ALA A 300 5.07 17.62 -21.00
C ALA A 300 5.12 16.59 -22.14
N PHE A 301 4.62 15.37 -21.91
CA PHE A 301 4.57 14.31 -22.92
C PHE A 301 3.60 14.65 -24.07
N VAL A 302 2.37 15.07 -23.74
CA VAL A 302 1.37 15.46 -24.75
C VAL A 302 1.83 16.70 -25.55
N GLY A 303 2.54 17.63 -24.88
CA GLY A 303 3.12 18.81 -25.53
C GLY A 303 4.37 18.52 -26.37
N CYS A 304 4.80 17.25 -26.49
CA CYS A 304 6.02 16.82 -27.21
C CYS A 304 7.32 17.55 -26.78
N ASP A 305 7.33 18.13 -25.57
CA ASP A 305 8.46 18.88 -25.01
C ASP A 305 9.39 17.93 -24.25
N LYS A 306 10.36 17.36 -24.97
CA LYS A 306 11.31 16.40 -24.42
C LYS A 306 12.15 16.98 -23.27
N GLN A 307 12.47 18.27 -23.31
CA GLN A 307 13.29 18.91 -22.27
C GLN A 307 12.48 19.00 -20.97
N LYS A 308 11.24 19.51 -21.03
CA LYS A 308 10.35 19.57 -19.86
C LYS A 308 9.97 18.19 -19.34
N LEU A 309 9.78 17.22 -20.24
CA LEU A 309 9.49 15.84 -19.87
C LEU A 309 10.64 15.25 -19.04
N ASN A 310 11.88 15.40 -19.53
CA ASN A 310 13.07 14.93 -18.82
C ASN A 310 13.30 15.66 -17.49
N GLN A 311 13.04 16.96 -17.46
CA GLN A 311 13.12 17.78 -16.23
C GLN A 311 12.08 17.33 -15.21
N SER A 312 10.81 17.14 -15.61
CA SER A 312 9.74 16.67 -14.72
C SER A 312 10.04 15.28 -14.17
N PHE A 313 10.58 14.37 -15.01
CA PHE A 313 11.01 13.04 -14.59
C PHE A 313 12.11 13.10 -13.53
N ASN A 314 13.21 13.83 -13.80
CA ASN A 314 14.33 13.95 -12.85
C ASN A 314 13.91 14.60 -11.54
N SER A 315 13.08 15.66 -11.58
CA SER A 315 12.56 16.32 -10.37
C SER A 315 11.68 15.38 -9.54
N ALA A 316 10.83 14.55 -10.18
CA ALA A 316 10.00 13.57 -9.50
C ALA A 316 10.86 12.49 -8.81
N ILE A 317 11.83 11.90 -9.52
CA ILE A 317 12.75 10.90 -8.96
C ILE A 317 13.58 11.50 -7.82
N LYS A 318 14.15 12.70 -8.01
CA LYS A 318 14.94 13.41 -6.99
C LYS A 318 14.11 13.63 -5.71
N LEU A 319 12.91 14.18 -5.84
CA LEU A 319 12.04 14.44 -4.69
C LEU A 319 11.65 13.14 -3.96
N THR A 320 11.38 12.08 -4.71
CA THR A 320 11.13 10.75 -4.14
C THR A 320 12.32 10.25 -3.33
N ILE A 321 13.53 10.36 -3.86
CA ILE A 321 14.75 9.90 -3.19
C ILE A 321 15.04 10.75 -1.95
N VAL A 322 14.87 12.07 -2.04
CA VAL A 322 15.08 12.98 -0.88
C VAL A 322 14.15 12.65 0.29
N ILE A 323 12.95 12.13 0.03
CA ILE A 323 12.02 11.70 1.08
C ILE A 323 12.31 10.27 1.55
N ALA A 324 12.55 9.35 0.62
CA ALA A 324 12.70 7.93 0.93
C ALA A 324 14.04 7.60 1.62
N LEU A 325 15.11 8.26 1.22
CA LEU A 325 16.47 7.93 1.64
C LEU A 325 16.73 8.18 3.14
N PRO A 326 16.36 9.33 3.75
CA PRO A 326 16.55 9.52 5.19
C PRO A 326 15.74 8.51 6.02
N CYS A 327 14.55 8.14 5.55
CA CYS A 327 13.75 7.11 6.21
C CYS A 327 14.44 5.75 6.12
N ALA A 328 14.95 5.37 4.95
CA ALA A 328 15.67 4.11 4.74
C ALA A 328 16.90 4.02 5.65
N LEU A 329 17.79 5.01 5.58
CA LEU A 329 19.02 5.04 6.37
C LEU A 329 18.75 5.21 7.88
N GLY A 330 17.76 6.03 8.25
CA GLY A 330 17.34 6.19 9.64
C GLY A 330 16.78 4.90 10.23
N MET A 331 15.92 4.18 9.49
CA MET A 331 15.40 2.89 9.93
C MET A 331 16.48 1.81 9.99
N THR A 332 17.46 1.83 9.09
CA THR A 332 18.61 0.92 9.18
C THR A 332 19.45 1.20 10.41
N ALA A 333 19.80 2.46 10.66
CA ALA A 333 20.68 2.85 11.78
C ALA A 333 20.00 2.76 13.16
N LEU A 334 18.70 3.05 13.22
CA LEU A 334 17.91 3.07 14.46
C LEU A 334 16.92 1.89 14.57
N SER A 335 17.14 0.81 13.83
CA SER A 335 16.21 -0.34 13.79
C SER A 335 15.91 -0.90 15.18
N LYS A 336 16.93 -1.20 15.98
CA LYS A 336 16.77 -1.74 17.34
C LYS A 336 16.10 -0.74 18.30
N PRO A 337 16.54 0.53 18.44
CA PRO A 337 15.86 1.52 19.26
C PRO A 337 14.38 1.72 18.90
N ILE A 338 14.06 1.84 17.60
CA ILE A 338 12.69 2.03 17.14
C ILE A 338 11.81 0.82 17.49
N LEU A 339 12.30 -0.40 17.23
CA LEU A 339 11.52 -1.60 17.51
C LEU A 339 11.37 -1.86 19.00
N SER A 340 12.40 -1.62 19.81
CA SER A 340 12.30 -1.72 21.26
C SER A 340 11.32 -0.71 21.86
N LEU A 341 11.25 0.51 21.28
CA LEU A 341 10.30 1.53 21.69
C LEU A 341 8.84 1.13 21.40
N LEU A 342 8.58 0.61 20.20
CA LEU A 342 7.22 0.37 19.72
C LEU A 342 6.69 -1.02 20.06
N TYR A 343 7.57 -2.01 20.16
CA TYR A 343 7.25 -3.42 20.36
C TYR A 343 7.93 -4.01 21.60
N GLY A 344 8.02 -3.22 22.67
CA GLY A 344 8.71 -3.58 23.90
C GLY A 344 8.13 -4.77 24.67
N ALA A 345 6.92 -5.24 24.32
CA ALA A 345 6.34 -6.46 24.88
C ALA A 345 6.90 -7.76 24.24
N LEU A 346 7.60 -7.66 23.10
CA LEU A 346 8.25 -8.82 22.48
C LEU A 346 9.53 -9.19 23.22
N PRO A 347 9.91 -10.50 23.23
CA PRO A 347 11.19 -10.95 23.76
C PRO A 347 12.38 -10.26 23.10
N ALA A 348 13.48 -10.08 23.83
CA ALA A 348 14.67 -9.39 23.33
C ALA A 348 15.28 -10.07 22.09
N GLU A 349 15.22 -11.41 22.01
CA GLU A 349 15.63 -12.19 20.83
C GLU A 349 14.82 -11.82 19.59
N GLU A 350 13.50 -11.74 19.71
CA GLU A 350 12.59 -11.38 18.62
C GLU A 350 12.80 -9.95 18.15
N ILE A 351 13.02 -9.02 19.10
CA ILE A 351 13.39 -7.64 18.77
C ILE A 351 14.72 -7.60 18.00
N HIS A 352 15.69 -8.42 18.39
CA HIS A 352 16.96 -8.53 17.67
C HIS A 352 16.75 -9.02 16.24
N ILE A 353 16.01 -10.13 16.04
CA ILE A 353 15.68 -10.67 14.71
C ILE A 353 14.96 -9.61 13.87
N ALA A 354 13.94 -8.98 14.42
CA ALA A 354 13.18 -7.93 13.73
C ALA A 354 14.06 -6.71 13.39
N SER A 355 15.03 -6.35 14.26
CA SER A 355 15.94 -5.22 14.00
C SER A 355 16.89 -5.49 12.83
N VAL A 356 17.41 -6.72 12.73
CA VAL A 356 18.23 -7.14 11.58
C VAL A 356 17.38 -7.15 10.30
N LEU A 357 16.16 -7.70 10.36
CA LEU A 357 15.21 -7.69 9.25
C LEU A 357 14.91 -6.26 8.77
N LEU A 358 14.63 -5.33 9.69
CA LEU A 358 14.36 -3.94 9.36
C LEU A 358 15.58 -3.26 8.73
N SER A 359 16.78 -3.54 9.24
CA SER A 359 18.04 -3.01 8.68
C SER A 359 18.27 -3.50 7.25
N LEU A 360 18.08 -4.79 6.98
CA LEU A 360 18.22 -5.38 5.65
C LEU A 360 17.15 -4.87 4.67
N SER A 361 15.93 -4.66 5.16
CA SER A 361 14.82 -4.16 4.36
C SER A 361 14.87 -2.63 4.14
N GLY A 362 15.72 -1.89 4.85
CA GLY A 362 15.78 -0.43 4.75
C GLY A 362 15.98 0.06 3.31
N ALA A 363 16.88 -0.56 2.56
CA ALA A 363 17.13 -0.21 1.16
C ALA A 363 15.91 -0.40 0.25
N SER A 364 15.02 -1.34 0.58
CA SER A 364 13.79 -1.62 -0.18
C SER A 364 12.87 -0.39 -0.25
N ILE A 365 12.88 0.48 0.77
CA ILE A 365 12.10 1.73 0.80
C ILE A 365 12.47 2.62 -0.40
N VAL A 366 13.77 2.79 -0.65
CA VAL A 366 14.25 3.65 -1.75
C VAL A 366 13.88 3.05 -3.09
N PHE A 367 14.17 1.76 -3.28
CA PHE A 367 13.89 1.09 -4.56
C PHE A 367 12.39 1.05 -4.85
N LEU A 368 11.55 0.72 -3.88
CA LEU A 368 10.10 0.69 -4.07
C LEU A 368 9.53 2.09 -4.33
N ALA A 369 10.01 3.12 -3.63
CA ALA A 369 9.57 4.50 -3.83
C ALA A 369 9.92 5.00 -5.25
N VAL A 370 11.15 4.75 -5.71
CA VAL A 370 11.60 5.08 -7.07
C VAL A 370 10.81 4.28 -8.11
N LEU A 371 10.58 2.98 -7.85
CA LEU A 371 9.75 2.12 -8.71
C LEU A 371 8.34 2.68 -8.88
N GLN A 372 7.66 3.05 -7.79
CA GLN A 372 6.31 3.61 -7.85
C GLN A 372 6.26 4.90 -8.67
N THR A 373 7.28 5.77 -8.52
CA THR A 373 7.40 7.01 -9.31
C THR A 373 7.63 6.70 -10.78
N ALA A 374 8.53 5.77 -11.10
CA ALA A 374 8.80 5.36 -12.48
C ALA A 374 7.60 4.68 -13.15
N ILE A 375 6.82 3.86 -12.40
CA ILE A 375 5.54 3.28 -12.86
C ILE A 375 4.55 4.39 -13.19
N SER A 376 4.42 5.41 -12.34
CA SER A 376 3.52 6.55 -12.59
C SER A 376 3.93 7.31 -13.86
N VAL A 377 5.24 7.45 -14.12
CA VAL A 377 5.74 8.03 -15.37
C VAL A 377 5.38 7.15 -16.57
N CYS A 378 5.55 5.83 -16.49
CA CYS A 378 5.12 4.90 -17.55
C CYS A 378 3.62 5.01 -17.85
N GLN A 379 2.79 5.15 -16.82
CA GLN A 379 1.34 5.37 -16.97
C GLN A 379 1.05 6.72 -17.66
N ALA A 380 1.76 7.79 -17.27
CA ALA A 380 1.62 9.12 -17.86
C ALA A 380 1.93 9.16 -19.36
N VAL A 381 2.91 8.37 -19.81
CA VAL A 381 3.29 8.26 -21.22
C VAL A 381 2.51 7.17 -21.99
N GLY A 382 1.45 6.60 -21.39
CA GLY A 382 0.57 5.63 -22.04
C GLY A 382 1.14 4.23 -22.24
N LYS A 383 2.12 3.82 -21.42
CA LYS A 383 2.79 2.51 -21.51
C LYS A 383 2.64 1.64 -20.25
N PRO A 384 1.42 1.49 -19.69
CA PRO A 384 1.22 0.75 -18.43
C PRO A 384 1.55 -0.75 -18.55
N TYR A 385 1.37 -1.37 -19.72
CA TYR A 385 1.64 -2.80 -19.90
C TYR A 385 3.11 -3.18 -19.68
N ALA A 386 4.04 -2.30 -20.02
CA ALA A 386 5.45 -2.55 -19.80
C ALA A 386 5.77 -2.75 -18.30
N THR A 387 5.13 -1.97 -17.44
CA THR A 387 5.32 -2.08 -15.99
C THR A 387 4.75 -3.37 -15.44
N VAL A 388 3.61 -3.85 -15.97
CA VAL A 388 3.03 -5.15 -15.56
C VAL A 388 3.99 -6.29 -15.88
N VAL A 389 4.57 -6.32 -17.09
CA VAL A 389 5.54 -7.35 -17.50
C VAL A 389 6.78 -7.32 -16.60
N ILE A 390 7.35 -6.13 -16.36
CA ILE A 390 8.55 -5.99 -15.53
C ILE A 390 8.27 -6.42 -14.08
N ILE A 391 7.14 -6.03 -13.50
CA ILE A 391 6.74 -6.46 -12.15
C ILE A 391 6.56 -7.97 -12.11
N SER A 392 5.87 -8.57 -13.08
CA SER A 392 5.70 -10.03 -13.13
C SER A 392 7.04 -10.76 -13.18
N LEU A 393 7.99 -10.26 -13.98
CA LEU A 393 9.34 -10.84 -14.04
C LEU A 393 10.08 -10.68 -12.71
N SER A 394 9.95 -9.53 -12.04
CA SER A 394 10.59 -9.30 -10.73
C SER A 394 10.03 -10.22 -9.64
N ILE A 395 8.75 -10.60 -9.72
CA ILE A 395 8.14 -11.59 -8.81
C ILE A 395 8.77 -12.97 -9.02
N VAL A 396 9.04 -13.36 -10.26
CA VAL A 396 9.74 -14.62 -10.55
C VAL A 396 11.16 -14.61 -9.96
N VAL A 397 11.88 -13.49 -10.14
CA VAL A 397 13.22 -13.33 -9.52
C VAL A 397 13.14 -13.45 -8.00
N LYS A 398 12.15 -12.81 -7.38
CA LYS A 398 11.91 -12.91 -5.92
C LYS A 398 11.65 -14.34 -5.49
N ALA A 399 10.78 -15.06 -6.20
CA ALA A 399 10.46 -16.46 -5.89
C ALA A 399 11.69 -17.38 -6.00
N LEU A 400 12.51 -17.19 -7.03
CA LEU A 400 13.76 -17.92 -7.19
C LEU A 400 14.76 -17.63 -6.05
N LEU A 401 14.89 -16.37 -5.66
CA LEU A 401 15.73 -15.99 -4.53
C LEU A 401 15.22 -16.56 -3.21
N ASN A 402 13.91 -16.55 -2.98
CA ASN A 402 13.30 -17.19 -1.80
C ASN A 402 13.61 -18.69 -1.76
N LEU A 403 13.49 -19.41 -2.89
CA LEU A 403 13.81 -20.84 -2.99
C LEU A 403 15.26 -21.16 -2.59
N VAL A 404 16.18 -20.25 -2.92
CA VAL A 404 17.61 -20.43 -2.65
C VAL A 404 17.99 -19.99 -1.23
N LEU A 405 17.48 -18.84 -0.78
CA LEU A 405 17.95 -18.18 0.45
C LEU A 405 17.24 -18.67 1.72
N LEU A 406 15.93 -18.97 1.66
CA LEU A 406 15.17 -19.37 2.85
C LEU A 406 15.63 -20.69 3.47
N PRO A 407 16.01 -21.74 2.68
CA PRO A 407 16.45 -23.01 3.26
C PRO A 407 17.86 -22.98 3.87
N ILE A 408 18.63 -21.89 3.71
CA ILE A 408 19.97 -21.77 4.26
C ILE A 408 19.87 -21.39 5.74
N ASP A 409 20.28 -22.27 6.65
CA ASP A 409 20.17 -22.10 8.12
C ASP A 409 20.67 -20.76 8.63
N ASN A 410 21.82 -20.28 8.14
CA ASN A 410 22.42 -19.02 8.56
C ASN A 410 21.71 -17.78 8.00
N ILE A 411 20.93 -17.91 6.91
CA ILE A 411 20.20 -16.83 6.28
C ILE A 411 18.75 -16.83 6.75
N ASN A 412 18.07 -17.97 6.72
CA ASN A 412 16.73 -18.18 7.25
C ASN A 412 15.77 -17.07 6.78
N ILE A 413 14.96 -16.51 7.69
CA ILE A 413 13.98 -15.44 7.41
C ILE A 413 14.62 -14.17 6.80
N TYR A 414 15.91 -13.92 7.03
CA TYR A 414 16.60 -12.78 6.42
C TYR A 414 16.63 -12.87 4.89
N GLY A 415 16.59 -14.10 4.35
CA GLY A 415 16.45 -14.36 2.92
C GLY A 415 15.21 -13.72 2.30
N ALA A 416 14.09 -13.65 3.02
CA ALA A 416 12.87 -12.98 2.56
C ALA A 416 13.08 -11.47 2.39
N ALA A 417 13.74 -10.81 3.37
CA ALA A 417 14.06 -9.39 3.31
C ALA A 417 15.03 -9.06 2.16
N ILE A 418 16.03 -9.91 1.95
CA ILE A 418 17.00 -9.77 0.84
C ILE A 418 16.29 -9.97 -0.51
N SER A 419 15.50 -11.02 -0.65
CA SER A 419 14.75 -11.32 -1.88
C SER A 419 13.78 -10.19 -2.25
N GLU A 420 13.10 -9.60 -1.27
CA GLU A 420 12.21 -8.47 -1.49
C GLU A 420 12.97 -7.23 -1.96
N THR A 421 14.09 -6.93 -1.31
CA THR A 421 14.95 -5.79 -1.69
C THR A 421 15.51 -5.96 -3.10
N MET A 422 15.97 -7.15 -3.45
CA MET A 422 16.48 -7.48 -4.79
C MET A 422 15.38 -7.43 -5.86
N CYS A 423 14.16 -7.88 -5.53
CA CYS A 423 13.00 -7.76 -6.40
C CYS A 423 12.72 -6.29 -6.77
N TYR A 424 12.66 -5.40 -5.79
CA TYR A 424 12.41 -3.98 -6.04
C TYR A 424 13.58 -3.30 -6.75
N LEU A 425 14.82 -3.66 -6.44
CA LEU A 425 16.00 -3.20 -7.18
C LEU A 425 15.92 -3.60 -8.65
N PHE A 426 15.69 -4.88 -8.93
CA PHE A 426 15.57 -5.40 -10.28
C PHE A 426 14.45 -4.71 -11.07
N ALA A 427 13.25 -4.61 -10.49
CA ALA A 427 12.12 -3.93 -11.10
C ALA A 427 12.44 -2.45 -11.41
N THR A 428 13.05 -1.74 -10.44
CA THR A 428 13.43 -0.32 -10.59
C THR A 428 14.40 -0.13 -11.74
N VAL A 429 15.47 -0.94 -11.78
CA VAL A 429 16.48 -0.89 -12.85
C VAL A 429 15.83 -1.15 -14.20
N CYS A 430 15.01 -2.20 -14.32
CA CYS A 430 14.32 -2.54 -15.56
C CYS A 430 13.38 -1.43 -16.06
N VAL A 431 12.60 -0.80 -15.15
CA VAL A 431 11.69 0.29 -15.53
C VAL A 431 12.48 1.53 -15.96
N ILE A 432 13.57 1.88 -15.26
CA ILE A 432 14.42 3.01 -15.65
C ILE A 432 15.10 2.76 -17.00
N ILE A 433 15.62 1.56 -17.24
CA ILE A 433 16.18 1.17 -18.56
C ILE A 433 15.11 1.27 -19.65
N TYR A 434 13.89 0.77 -19.37
CA TYR A 434 12.79 0.87 -20.33
C TYR A 434 12.46 2.33 -20.68
N LEU A 435 12.35 3.21 -19.68
CA LEU A 435 12.11 4.64 -19.88
C LEU A 435 13.22 5.30 -20.68
N LYS A 436 14.49 4.94 -20.42
CA LYS A 436 15.65 5.44 -21.18
C LYS A 436 15.61 4.99 -22.63
N VAL A 437 15.40 3.69 -22.90
CA VAL A 437 15.49 3.11 -24.25
C VAL A 437 14.28 3.45 -25.11
N LYS A 438 13.06 3.36 -24.55
CA LYS A 438 11.82 3.50 -25.33
C LYS A 438 11.25 4.92 -25.36
N ILE A 439 11.52 5.72 -24.33
CA ILE A 439 10.98 7.10 -24.19
C ILE A 439 12.10 8.14 -24.41
N GLY A 440 13.37 7.74 -24.24
CA GLY A 440 14.53 8.64 -24.35
C GLY A 440 14.77 9.51 -23.12
N LEU A 441 14.20 9.13 -21.97
CA LEU A 441 14.42 9.83 -20.70
C LEU A 441 15.82 9.53 -20.16
N LYS A 442 16.51 10.58 -19.73
CA LYS A 442 17.85 10.46 -19.13
C LYS A 442 17.76 10.82 -17.64
N LEU A 443 18.14 9.88 -16.78
CA LEU A 443 18.26 10.12 -15.35
C LEU A 443 19.60 10.80 -15.06
N ASP A 444 19.54 11.95 -14.43
CA ASP A 444 20.73 12.58 -13.85
C ASP A 444 21.05 11.91 -12.50
N PHE A 445 21.85 10.84 -12.60
CA PHE A 445 22.19 10.02 -11.45
C PHE A 445 22.96 10.79 -10.38
N ALA A 446 23.82 11.71 -10.79
CA ALA A 446 24.64 12.50 -9.85
C ALA A 446 23.77 13.42 -8.99
N GLN A 447 22.88 14.18 -9.61
CA GLN A 447 22.03 15.13 -8.87
C GLN A 447 20.84 14.43 -8.17
N SER A 448 20.27 13.38 -8.79
CA SER A 448 19.07 12.75 -8.23
C SER A 448 19.39 11.71 -7.17
N PHE A 449 20.58 11.09 -7.18
CA PHE A 449 20.92 10.00 -6.26
C PHE A 449 22.16 10.31 -5.41
N LEU A 450 23.32 10.70 -6.02
CA LEU A 450 24.57 10.83 -5.26
C LEU A 450 24.54 11.97 -4.24
N LYS A 451 24.00 13.14 -4.59
CA LYS A 451 23.90 14.25 -3.64
C LYS A 451 22.95 13.95 -2.46
N PRO A 452 21.71 13.45 -2.65
CA PRO A 452 20.89 13.00 -1.52
C PRO A 452 21.56 11.90 -0.69
N LEU A 453 22.29 10.96 -1.34
CA LEU A 453 23.00 9.89 -0.65
C LEU A 453 24.11 10.43 0.25
N SER A 454 24.90 11.41 -0.21
CA SER A 454 25.94 12.03 0.63
C SER A 454 25.34 12.75 1.85
N ALA A 455 24.18 13.41 1.69
CA ALA A 455 23.44 13.98 2.82
C ALA A 455 22.96 12.91 3.80
N GLY A 456 22.46 11.79 3.27
CA GLY A 456 22.03 10.66 4.07
C GLY A 456 23.19 9.96 4.80
N MET A 457 24.32 9.80 4.16
CA MET A 457 25.52 9.25 4.82
C MET A 457 26.01 10.15 5.97
N LEU A 458 26.00 11.47 5.78
CA LEU A 458 26.34 12.42 6.85
C LEU A 458 25.38 12.28 8.03
N MET A 459 24.08 12.21 7.76
CA MET A 459 23.05 11.94 8.78
C MET A 459 23.34 10.63 9.52
N THR A 460 23.59 9.55 8.80
CA THR A 460 23.85 8.22 9.40
C THR A 460 25.11 8.24 10.26
N LEU A 461 26.17 8.90 9.80
CA LEU A 461 27.39 9.07 10.58
C LEU A 461 27.12 9.80 11.90
N CYS A 462 26.37 10.91 11.85
CA CYS A 462 25.98 11.64 13.06
C CYS A 462 25.15 10.76 14.02
N ILE A 463 24.20 9.98 13.49
CA ILE A 463 23.38 9.07 14.29
C ILE A 463 24.26 8.00 14.97
N THR A 464 25.11 7.32 14.21
CA THR A 464 25.93 6.22 14.74
C THR A 464 26.92 6.71 15.79
N LEU A 465 27.53 7.88 15.59
CA LEU A 465 28.39 8.51 16.58
C LEU A 465 27.61 8.86 17.86
N PHE A 466 26.41 9.44 17.70
CA PHE A 466 25.60 9.80 18.87
C PHE A 466 25.12 8.55 19.64
N VAL A 467 24.71 7.49 18.95
CA VAL A 467 24.32 6.22 19.56
C VAL A 467 25.48 5.61 20.34
N ALA A 468 26.70 5.64 19.78
CA ALA A 468 27.90 5.11 20.44
C ALA A 468 28.29 5.91 21.70
N LEU A 469 28.10 7.25 21.68
CA LEU A 469 28.47 8.13 22.79
C LEU A 469 27.39 8.19 23.89
N ALA A 470 26.13 8.01 23.56
CA ALA A 470 24.99 8.23 24.45
C ALA A 470 24.03 7.02 24.50
N GLU A 471 24.56 5.80 24.58
CA GLU A 471 23.77 4.54 24.53
C GLU A 471 22.65 4.51 25.58
N LYS A 472 22.92 4.94 26.82
CA LYS A 472 21.91 5.01 27.89
C LYS A 472 20.78 5.99 27.60
N PHE A 473 21.08 7.10 26.91
CA PHE A 473 20.07 8.08 26.51
C PHE A 473 19.20 7.54 25.37
N VAL A 474 19.83 6.88 24.41
CA VAL A 474 19.14 6.31 23.24
C VAL A 474 18.21 5.14 23.63
N SER A 475 18.52 4.40 24.70
CA SER A 475 17.64 3.34 25.22
C SER A 475 16.37 3.87 25.88
N SER A 476 16.27 5.17 26.18
CA SER A 476 15.05 5.78 26.66
C SER A 476 14.07 6.13 25.53
N ALA A 477 12.77 6.06 25.78
CA ALA A 477 11.74 6.40 24.79
C ALA A 477 11.90 7.84 24.28
N LEU A 478 12.14 8.79 25.20
CA LEU A 478 12.35 10.19 24.85
C LEU A 478 13.63 10.38 24.02
N GLY A 479 14.72 9.71 24.40
CA GLY A 479 16.00 9.77 23.69
C GLY A 479 15.87 9.26 22.25
N THR A 480 15.21 8.13 22.03
CA THR A 480 14.95 7.60 20.69
C THR A 480 14.13 8.57 19.85
N LEU A 481 13.05 9.16 20.38
CA LEU A 481 12.21 10.13 19.65
C LEU A 481 12.98 11.41 19.31
N LEU A 482 13.75 11.94 20.24
CA LEU A 482 14.60 13.13 20.00
C LEU A 482 15.67 12.85 18.94
N LEU A 483 16.26 11.64 18.96
CA LEU A 483 17.27 11.27 17.97
C LEU A 483 16.67 11.11 16.57
N ILE A 484 15.46 10.54 16.45
CA ILE A 484 14.73 10.49 15.17
C ILE A 484 14.46 11.91 14.64
N GLY A 485 13.98 12.82 15.50
CA GLY A 485 13.75 14.21 15.13
C GLY A 485 15.03 14.95 14.72
N ALA A 486 16.08 14.83 15.53
CA ALA A 486 17.39 15.43 15.26
C ALA A 486 18.01 14.91 13.96
N SER A 487 17.90 13.61 13.69
CA SER A 487 18.38 13.00 12.45
C SER A 487 17.73 13.61 11.20
N GLY A 488 16.40 13.83 11.27
CA GLY A 488 15.66 14.53 10.21
C GLY A 488 16.17 15.94 9.97
N VAL A 489 16.41 16.70 11.05
CA VAL A 489 16.97 18.06 10.95
C VAL A 489 18.36 18.03 10.32
N VAL A 490 19.27 17.17 10.79
CA VAL A 490 20.61 17.00 10.22
C VAL A 490 20.56 16.70 8.72
N TYR A 491 19.67 15.79 8.31
CA TYR A 491 19.50 15.46 6.91
C TYR A 491 19.04 16.67 6.07
N PHE A 492 18.01 17.38 6.50
CA PHE A 492 17.52 18.54 5.74
C PHE A 492 18.55 19.66 5.68
N VAL A 493 19.29 19.92 6.76
CA VAL A 493 20.41 20.88 6.76
C VAL A 493 21.47 20.44 5.73
N ALA A 494 21.84 19.15 5.72
CA ALA A 494 22.79 18.62 4.75
C ALA A 494 22.30 18.74 3.29
N VAL A 495 20.99 18.48 3.04
CA VAL A 495 20.36 18.65 1.73
C VAL A 495 20.47 20.10 1.23
N PHE A 496 20.25 21.09 2.10
CA PHE A 496 20.39 22.50 1.75
C PHE A 496 21.87 22.88 1.55
N TRP A 497 22.75 22.41 2.41
CA TRP A 497 24.20 22.71 2.34
C TRP A 497 24.85 22.14 1.07
N LEU A 498 24.50 20.90 0.71
CA LEU A 498 24.99 20.21 -0.50
C LEU A 498 24.28 20.67 -1.79
N LYS A 499 23.37 21.66 -1.70
CA LYS A 499 22.60 22.19 -2.83
C LYS A 499 22.00 21.07 -3.68
N VAL A 500 21.28 20.15 -3.03
CA VAL A 500 20.58 19.05 -3.71
C VAL A 500 19.54 19.60 -4.68
N PHE A 501 18.84 20.68 -4.29
CA PHE A 501 17.89 21.39 -5.14
C PHE A 501 18.53 22.62 -5.78
N ASP A 502 18.35 22.77 -7.09
CA ASP A 502 18.73 23.99 -7.79
C ASP A 502 17.74 25.14 -7.50
N LYS A 503 18.23 26.41 -7.60
CA LYS A 503 17.39 27.59 -7.35
C LYS A 503 16.10 27.63 -8.19
N ASN A 504 16.10 27.01 -9.37
CA ASN A 504 14.94 26.95 -10.25
C ASN A 504 13.93 25.88 -9.79
N GLU A 505 14.38 24.79 -9.20
CA GLU A 505 13.53 23.72 -8.65
C GLU A 505 12.78 24.18 -7.39
N LEU A 506 13.44 24.99 -6.55
CA LEU A 506 12.82 25.60 -5.36
C LEU A 506 11.67 26.57 -5.70
N LYS A 507 11.68 27.18 -6.88
CA LYS A 507 10.58 28.04 -7.37
C LYS A 507 9.37 27.26 -7.87
N ILE A 508 9.50 25.97 -8.15
CA ILE A 508 8.41 25.09 -8.61
C ILE A 508 7.61 24.53 -7.42
N LEU A 509 8.21 24.49 -6.21
CA LEU A 509 7.46 24.24 -4.98
C LEU A 509 6.41 25.37 -4.82
N PRO A 510 5.15 25.06 -4.48
CA PRO A 510 4.08 26.04 -4.48
C PRO A 510 4.39 27.17 -3.49
N SER A 511 5.08 28.22 -3.96
CA SER A 511 5.04 29.50 -3.29
C SER A 511 3.59 29.95 -3.36
N LYS A 512 3.00 30.31 -2.23
CA LYS A 512 1.68 30.97 -2.17
C LYS A 512 1.59 31.97 -3.32
N GLN A 513 0.87 31.61 -4.37
CA GLN A 513 0.34 32.63 -5.26
C GLN A 513 -0.75 33.33 -4.47
N ASN A 514 -0.44 34.55 -4.03
CA ASN A 514 -1.38 35.52 -3.51
C ASN A 514 -2.53 35.78 -4.50
#